data_9d8bf59db7457f3317cbab3ad9e9e0e7
#
_entry.id   9d8bf59db7457f3317cbab3ad9e9e0e7
#
_cell.length_a   1.000
_cell.length_b   1.000
_cell.length_c   1.000
_cell.angle_alpha   90.00
_cell.angle_beta   90.00
_cell.angle_gamma   90.00
#
_symmetry.space_group_name_H-M   'P 1'
#
loop_
_entity.id
_entity.type
_entity.pdbx_description
1 polymer ?
#
loop_
_entity_poly.entity_id
_entity_poly.type
_entity_poly.pdbx_seq_one_letter_code
_entity_poly.pdbx_strand_id
1 'polypeptide(L)' 'VEMDYERKEIVKAYVKFLNTLPITERRVFLCRYWYVESIETIADKFGFSQSKVKTMLHRTRTKLRKQLAEEGY' A
#
# COMPACT_ATOMS: atom_id res chain seq x y z
N VAL A 1 10.36 2.77 24.38
CA VAL A 1 10.98 3.93 23.77
C VAL A 1 11.66 3.58 22.46
N GLU A 2 12.51 2.54 22.45
CA GLU A 2 13.14 2.05 21.22
C GLU A 2 12.11 1.54 20.22
N MET A 3 11.09 0.84 20.69
CA MET A 3 10.01 0.35 19.84
C MET A 3 9.24 1.49 19.18
N ASP A 4 8.98 2.56 19.90
CA ASP A 4 8.29 3.73 19.35
C ASP A 4 9.14 4.43 18.29
N TYR A 5 10.47 4.51 18.52
CA TYR A 5 11.40 5.06 17.54
C TYR A 5 11.42 4.25 16.25
N GLU A 6 11.55 2.93 16.37
CA GLU A 6 11.55 2.03 15.22
C GLU A 6 10.23 2.10 14.45
N ARG A 7 9.12 2.17 15.18
CA ARG A 7 7.80 2.29 14.58
C ARG A 7 7.65 3.59 13.79
N LYS A 8 8.17 4.69 14.31
CA LYS A 8 8.15 5.98 13.61
C LYS A 8 8.96 5.94 12.32
N GLU A 9 10.11 5.26 12.33
CA GLU A 9 10.93 5.13 11.13
C GLU A 9 10.22 4.28 10.06
N ILE A 10 9.57 3.19 10.45
CA ILE A 10 8.79 2.36 9.54
C ILE A 10 7.63 3.16 8.96
N VAL A 11 6.91 3.93 9.77
CA VAL A 11 5.80 4.76 9.31
C VAL A 11 6.29 5.81 8.31
N LYS A 12 7.43 6.44 8.56
CA LYS A 12 8.03 7.40 7.63
C LYS A 12 8.35 6.75 6.28
N ALA A 13 8.95 5.56 6.30
CA ALA A 13 9.26 4.81 5.09
C ALA A 13 7.99 4.47 4.32
N TYR A 14 6.95 4.08 5.02
CA TYR A 14 5.64 3.75 4.45
C TYR A 14 4.99 4.97 3.77
N VAL A 15 4.96 6.11 4.46
CA VAL A 15 4.42 7.36 3.91
C VAL A 15 5.22 7.81 2.68
N LYS A 16 6.53 7.73 2.75
CA LYS A 16 7.41 8.04 1.62
C LYS A 16 7.08 7.17 0.41
N PHE A 17 6.88 5.86 0.66
CA PHE A 17 6.50 4.92 -0.40
C PHE A 17 5.16 5.31 -1.02
N LEU A 18 4.13 5.58 -0.21
CA LEU A 18 2.81 5.97 -0.71
C LEU A 18 2.88 7.20 -1.61
N ASN A 19 3.74 8.14 -1.27
CA ASN A 19 3.91 9.36 -2.06
C ASN A 19 4.56 9.12 -3.42
N THR A 20 5.20 7.97 -3.63
CA THR A 20 5.78 7.62 -4.94
C THR A 20 4.78 6.96 -5.88
N LEU A 21 3.60 6.57 -5.38
CA LEU A 21 2.60 5.86 -6.18
C LEU A 21 1.72 6.82 -6.96
N PRO A 22 1.29 6.45 -8.18
CA PRO A 22 0.20 7.15 -8.84
C PRO A 22 -1.03 7.19 -7.95
N ILE A 23 -1.84 8.24 -8.08
CA ILE A 23 -2.94 8.48 -7.14
C ILE A 23 -3.95 7.32 -7.08
N THR A 24 -4.25 6.71 -8.22
CA THR A 24 -5.20 5.59 -8.26
C THR A 24 -4.68 4.37 -7.51
N GLU A 25 -3.40 4.02 -7.74
CA GLU A 25 -2.77 2.90 -7.04
C GLU A 25 -2.71 3.14 -5.53
N ARG A 26 -2.38 4.37 -5.14
CA ARG A 26 -2.35 4.76 -3.73
C ARG A 26 -3.72 4.59 -3.09
N ARG A 27 -4.78 5.07 -3.75
CA ARG A 27 -6.15 4.97 -3.23
C ARG A 27 -6.60 3.52 -3.09
N VAL A 28 -6.34 2.69 -4.09
CA VAL A 28 -6.68 1.26 -4.05
C VAL A 28 -5.96 0.58 -2.89
N PHE A 29 -4.67 0.86 -2.72
CA PHE A 29 -3.88 0.30 -1.64
C PHE A 29 -4.40 0.72 -0.26
N LEU A 30 -4.70 2.01 -0.08
CA LEU A 30 -5.25 2.52 1.18
C LEU A 30 -6.62 1.93 1.48
N CYS A 31 -7.50 1.77 0.49
CA CYS A 31 -8.79 1.14 0.69
C CYS A 31 -8.64 -0.27 1.24
N ARG A 32 -7.69 -1.03 0.74
CA ARG A 32 -7.49 -2.41 1.17
C ARG A 32 -6.85 -2.53 2.55
N TYR A 33 -5.79 -1.77 2.79
CA TYR A 33 -4.94 -1.97 3.97
C TYR A 33 -5.22 -0.99 5.11
N TRP A 34 -5.72 0.19 4.81
CA TRP A 34 -6.07 1.16 5.85
C TRP A 34 -7.55 1.06 6.23
N TYR A 35 -8.42 1.03 5.24
CA TYR A 35 -9.87 0.96 5.46
C TYR A 35 -10.41 -0.48 5.53
N VAL A 36 -9.56 -1.46 5.27
CA VAL A 36 -9.88 -2.89 5.32
C VAL A 36 -11.11 -3.24 4.48
N GLU A 37 -11.22 -2.65 3.30
CA GLU A 37 -12.33 -2.94 2.38
C GLU A 37 -12.07 -4.22 1.60
N SER A 38 -13.16 -4.91 1.21
CA SER A 38 -13.06 -6.12 0.38
C SER A 38 -12.63 -5.78 -1.05
N ILE A 39 -12.06 -6.75 -1.74
CA ILE A 39 -11.68 -6.61 -3.15
C ILE A 39 -12.91 -6.23 -3.98
N GLU A 40 -14.06 -6.86 -3.72
CA GLU A 40 -15.31 -6.57 -4.40
C GLU A 40 -15.73 -5.11 -4.22
N THR A 41 -15.69 -4.60 -3.00
CA THR A 41 -16.04 -3.21 -2.70
C THR A 41 -15.10 -2.24 -3.42
N ILE A 42 -13.81 -2.52 -3.41
CA ILE A 42 -12.81 -1.68 -4.08
C ILE A 42 -13.05 -1.67 -5.59
N ALA A 43 -13.30 -2.85 -6.18
CA ALA A 43 -13.59 -2.97 -7.60
C ALA A 43 -14.82 -2.13 -7.99
N ASP A 44 -15.88 -2.21 -7.20
CA ASP A 44 -17.10 -1.44 -7.44
C ASP A 44 -16.85 0.07 -7.35
N LYS A 45 -16.10 0.51 -6.34
CA LYS A 45 -15.78 1.92 -6.14
C LYS A 45 -15.02 2.53 -7.32
N PHE A 46 -14.05 1.80 -7.85
CA PHE A 46 -13.17 2.33 -8.90
C PHE A 46 -13.62 1.96 -10.31
N GLY A 47 -14.68 1.15 -10.44
CA GLY A 47 -15.11 0.67 -11.74
C GLY A 47 -14.13 -0.29 -12.38
N PHE A 48 -13.40 -1.07 -11.57
CA PHE A 48 -12.43 -2.05 -12.02
C PHE A 48 -12.95 -3.46 -11.83
N SER A 49 -12.37 -4.42 -12.54
CA SER A 49 -12.62 -5.83 -12.25
C SER A 49 -11.89 -6.22 -10.97
N GLN A 50 -12.36 -7.28 -10.31
CA GLN A 50 -11.68 -7.81 -9.13
C GLN A 50 -10.26 -8.29 -9.47
N SER A 51 -10.08 -8.89 -10.65
CA SER A 51 -8.75 -9.30 -11.13
C SER A 51 -7.80 -8.13 -11.23
N LYS A 52 -8.27 -7.00 -11.77
CA LYS A 52 -7.45 -5.79 -11.88
C LYS A 52 -7.04 -5.28 -10.50
N VAL A 53 -7.97 -5.24 -9.55
CA VAL A 53 -7.67 -4.80 -8.18
C VAL A 53 -6.62 -5.72 -7.54
N LYS A 54 -6.77 -7.04 -7.66
CA LYS A 54 -5.81 -8.00 -7.14
C LYS A 54 -4.42 -7.81 -7.74
N THR A 55 -4.35 -7.60 -9.05
CA THR A 55 -3.08 -7.37 -9.74
C THR A 55 -2.42 -6.08 -9.27
N MET A 56 -3.19 -4.99 -9.14
CA MET A 56 -2.68 -3.71 -8.66
C MET A 56 -2.12 -3.84 -7.25
N LEU A 57 -2.85 -4.50 -6.36
CA LEU A 57 -2.42 -4.71 -4.97
C LEU A 57 -1.15 -5.57 -4.91
N HIS A 58 -1.08 -6.63 -5.73
CA HIS A 58 0.11 -7.48 -5.78
C HIS A 58 1.34 -6.68 -6.21
N ARG A 59 1.21 -5.89 -7.27
CA ARG A 59 2.30 -5.04 -7.77
C ARG A 59 2.74 -4.02 -6.73
N THR A 60 1.78 -3.40 -6.05
CA THR A 60 2.08 -2.40 -5.03
C THR A 60 2.80 -3.03 -3.84
N ARG A 61 2.36 -4.22 -3.39
CA ARG A 61 3.04 -4.94 -2.31
C ARG A 61 4.47 -5.31 -2.68
N THR A 62 4.68 -5.72 -3.93
CA THR A 62 6.02 -6.06 -4.41
C THR A 62 6.94 -4.84 -4.40
N LYS A 63 6.44 -3.70 -4.85
CA LYS A 63 7.17 -2.43 -4.81
C LYS A 63 7.52 -2.02 -3.38
N LEU A 64 6.56 -2.14 -2.45
CA LEU A 64 6.76 -1.82 -1.05
C LEU A 64 7.84 -2.70 -0.42
N ARG A 65 7.75 -4.01 -0.65
CA ARG A 65 8.73 -4.96 -0.12
C ARG A 65 10.13 -4.64 -0.60
N LYS A 66 10.26 -4.31 -1.89
CA LYS A 66 11.55 -3.94 -2.47
C LYS A 66 12.09 -2.67 -1.84
N GLN A 67 11.27 -1.65 -1.68
CA GLN A 67 11.70 -0.38 -1.09
C GLN A 67 12.12 -0.55 0.37
N LEU A 68 11.37 -1.31 1.16
CA LEU A 68 11.72 -1.57 2.55
C LEU A 68 13.05 -2.33 2.64
N ALA A 69 13.28 -3.29 1.75
CA ALA A 69 14.55 -4.01 1.71
C ALA A 69 15.72 -3.09 1.39
N GLU A 70 15.54 -2.15 0.46
CA GLU A 70 16.57 -1.16 0.12
C GLU A 70 16.87 -0.22 1.29
N GLU A 71 15.90 0.03 2.16
CA GLU A 71 16.06 0.88 3.34
C GLU A 71 16.49 0.08 4.60
N GLY A 72 16.73 -1.21 4.45
CA GLY A 72 17.23 -2.05 5.55
C GLY A 72 16.18 -2.65 6.48
N TYR A 73 14.93 -2.70 6.04
CA TYR A 73 13.84 -3.31 6.82
C TYR A 73 13.52 -4.76 6.44
#